data_dc608f67869019ad6381c3a6a10ab476
#
_entry.id   dc608f67869019ad6381c3a6a10ab476
#
_cell.length_a   1.000
_cell.length_b   1.000
_cell.length_c   1.000
_cell.angle_alpha   90.00
_cell.angle_beta   90.00
_cell.angle_gamma   90.00
#
_symmetry.space_group_name_H-M   'P 1'
#
loop_
_entity.id
_entity.type
_entity.pdbx_description
1 polymer ?
#
loop_
_entity_poly.entity_id
_entity_poly.type
_entity_poly.pdbx_seq_one_letter_code
_entity_poly.pdbx_strand_id
1 'polypeptide(L)'
;SDDITSAEKTQREERRGIAGVSLIVKIAAAASEAGLSLEEVYEIASMANKNIYTVSVTTSPAYILETGQPAYELPDGEMEYGMGFNGEKGIERTALSAADEVMERMVQMLWEDMNLEPGEEIAVFLNPYKATTVLESYILMRKCLELLEEKGIKVYDSYVDSLFPTQGAGGFSLTFLRMDEAYRRYYDQPADSPLFKKGKVVHKTEAGRTGRKSFYGSTKRPDAAEAEGKPAVQRRENQNVEGQKTDSHTLNREELKSRMRYVAEKILYND
;
A
#
# COMPACT_ATOMS: atom_id res chain seq x y z
N SER A 1 -16.78 6.87 0.62
CA SER A 1 -15.42 6.62 0.99
C SER A 1 -14.60 6.10 -0.20
N ASP A 2 -13.46 5.42 -0.01
CA ASP A 2 -12.43 5.25 -1.03
C ASP A 2 -12.35 3.85 -1.68
N ASP A 3 -12.85 2.80 -1.02
CA ASP A 3 -12.77 1.42 -1.54
C ASP A 3 -13.69 1.20 -2.75
N ILE A 4 -13.08 1.14 -3.95
CA ILE A 4 -13.82 1.01 -5.21
C ILE A 4 -14.50 -0.35 -5.40
N THR A 5 -14.13 -1.35 -4.60
CA THR A 5 -14.63 -2.72 -4.72
C THR A 5 -15.79 -3.02 -3.79
N SER A 6 -16.08 -2.14 -2.84
CA SER A 6 -17.08 -2.38 -1.79
C SER A 6 -18.50 -1.94 -2.17
N ALA A 7 -18.67 -1.09 -3.18
CA ALA A 7 -19.96 -0.71 -3.74
C ALA A 7 -19.77 -0.17 -5.16
N GLU A 8 -20.86 -0.23 -5.92
CA GLU A 8 -20.90 0.27 -7.30
C GLU A 8 -20.51 1.74 -7.41
N LYS A 9 -20.00 2.13 -8.57
CA LYS A 9 -19.58 3.51 -8.84
C LYS A 9 -20.71 4.54 -8.62
N THR A 10 -21.94 4.14 -8.91
CA THR A 10 -23.16 4.95 -8.72
C THR A 10 -23.60 5.05 -7.27
N GLN A 11 -23.06 4.21 -6.38
CA GLN A 11 -23.36 4.15 -4.94
C GLN A 11 -22.07 4.47 -4.12
N ARG A 12 -21.34 5.46 -4.55
CA ARG A 12 -20.05 5.81 -3.97
C ARG A 12 -20.11 6.11 -2.46
N GLU A 13 -21.20 6.67 -1.98
CA GLU A 13 -21.43 6.96 -0.56
C GLU A 13 -21.50 5.70 0.31
N GLU A 14 -21.83 4.55 -0.26
CA GLU A 14 -21.87 3.26 0.43
C GLU A 14 -20.50 2.57 0.51
N ARG A 15 -19.49 3.12 -0.17
CA ARG A 15 -18.13 2.56 -0.17
C ARG A 15 -17.50 2.61 1.20
N ARG A 16 -16.86 1.51 1.57
CA ARG A 16 -16.04 1.41 2.79
C ARG A 16 -14.89 2.42 2.78
N GLY A 17 -14.40 2.76 3.98
CA GLY A 17 -13.13 3.45 4.18
C GLY A 17 -12.01 2.45 4.37
N ILE A 18 -10.96 2.57 3.55
CA ILE A 18 -9.71 1.81 3.71
C ILE A 18 -8.50 2.79 3.73
N ALA A 19 -7.35 2.43 3.22
CA ALA A 19 -6.13 3.19 3.43
C ALA A 19 -6.16 4.64 2.95
N GLY A 20 -6.95 4.97 1.92
CA GLY A 20 -7.08 6.33 1.42
C GLY A 20 -7.67 7.32 2.42
N VAL A 21 -8.46 6.84 3.38
CA VAL A 21 -9.00 7.68 4.48
C VAL A 21 -7.89 8.42 5.24
N SER A 22 -6.70 7.83 5.38
CA SER A 22 -5.55 8.50 6.03
C SER A 22 -5.14 9.80 5.35
N LEU A 23 -5.26 9.89 4.01
CA LEU A 23 -4.96 11.12 3.29
C LEU A 23 -6.07 12.17 3.49
N ILE A 24 -7.33 11.75 3.58
CA ILE A 24 -8.46 12.65 3.89
C ILE A 24 -8.29 13.25 5.28
N VAL A 25 -7.98 12.41 6.27
CA VAL A 25 -7.71 12.84 7.65
C VAL A 25 -6.53 13.83 7.70
N LYS A 26 -5.44 13.53 6.97
CA LYS A 26 -4.29 14.43 6.86
C LYS A 26 -4.67 15.80 6.30
N ILE A 27 -5.44 15.83 5.21
CA ILE A 27 -5.88 17.08 4.56
C ILE A 27 -6.79 17.87 5.50
N ALA A 28 -7.76 17.21 6.14
CA ALA A 28 -8.67 17.85 7.10
C ALA A 28 -7.93 18.42 8.31
N ALA A 29 -6.98 17.67 8.88
CA ALA A 29 -6.16 18.10 10.00
C ALA A 29 -5.31 19.33 9.63
N ALA A 30 -4.68 19.32 8.45
CA ALA A 30 -3.90 20.46 7.97
C ALA A 30 -4.77 21.71 7.71
N ALA A 31 -5.99 21.52 7.21
CA ALA A 31 -6.95 22.61 7.03
C ALA A 31 -7.39 23.21 8.39
N SER A 32 -7.69 22.34 9.37
CA SER A 32 -8.03 22.76 10.73
C SER A 32 -6.86 23.51 11.41
N GLU A 33 -5.63 23.01 11.26
CA GLU A 33 -4.45 23.67 11.83
C GLU A 33 -4.14 25.01 11.15
N ALA A 34 -4.54 25.18 9.89
CA ALA A 34 -4.48 26.46 9.19
C ALA A 34 -5.54 27.48 9.67
N GLY A 35 -6.41 27.11 10.61
CA GLY A 35 -7.41 27.99 11.23
C GLY A 35 -8.74 28.07 10.47
N LEU A 36 -9.06 27.13 9.59
CA LEU A 36 -10.35 27.08 8.93
C LEU A 36 -11.46 26.73 9.92
N SER A 37 -12.67 27.24 9.64
CA SER A 37 -13.88 26.86 10.40
C SER A 37 -14.23 25.38 10.19
N LEU A 38 -15.09 24.83 11.03
CA LEU A 38 -15.57 23.45 10.92
C LEU A 38 -16.22 23.20 9.56
N GLU A 39 -17.00 24.14 9.07
CA GLU A 39 -17.70 24.08 7.80
C GLU A 39 -16.69 24.02 6.62
N GLU A 40 -15.68 24.89 6.64
CA GLU A 40 -14.63 24.91 5.61
C GLU A 40 -13.79 23.62 5.63
N VAL A 41 -13.43 23.11 6.82
CA VAL A 41 -12.73 21.82 6.95
C VAL A 41 -13.57 20.67 6.40
N TYR A 42 -14.88 20.67 6.68
CA TYR A 42 -15.80 19.67 6.15
C TYR A 42 -15.90 19.73 4.62
N GLU A 43 -15.98 20.91 4.03
CA GLU A 43 -15.99 21.09 2.57
C GLU A 43 -14.70 20.57 1.92
N ILE A 44 -13.54 20.93 2.46
CA ILE A 44 -12.22 20.48 1.99
C ILE A 44 -12.11 18.95 2.08
N ALA A 45 -12.47 18.37 3.23
CA ALA A 45 -12.44 16.90 3.41
C ALA A 45 -13.41 16.17 2.47
N SER A 46 -14.61 16.76 2.25
CA SER A 46 -15.62 16.23 1.36
C SER A 46 -15.15 16.25 -0.11
N MET A 47 -14.47 17.32 -0.54
CA MET A 47 -13.86 17.38 -1.87
C MET A 47 -12.77 16.32 -2.05
N ALA A 48 -11.88 16.19 -1.07
CA ALA A 48 -10.85 15.15 -1.09
C ALA A 48 -11.47 13.74 -1.14
N ASN A 49 -12.53 13.50 -0.35
CA ASN A 49 -13.25 12.21 -0.33
C ASN A 49 -13.92 11.88 -1.68
N LYS A 50 -14.34 12.87 -2.46
CA LYS A 50 -14.90 12.66 -3.80
C LYS A 50 -13.82 12.32 -4.84
N ASN A 51 -12.57 12.64 -4.57
CA ASN A 51 -11.45 12.53 -5.48
C ASN A 51 -10.46 11.40 -5.13
N ILE A 52 -10.77 10.60 -4.11
CA ILE A 52 -9.91 9.51 -3.65
C ILE A 52 -10.50 8.14 -3.98
N TYR A 53 -9.64 7.21 -4.40
CA TYR A 53 -10.01 5.89 -4.87
C TYR A 53 -8.93 4.90 -4.45
N THR A 54 -9.36 3.78 -3.88
CA THR A 54 -8.45 2.74 -3.38
C THR A 54 -8.94 1.37 -3.80
N VAL A 55 -8.00 0.50 -4.16
CA VAL A 55 -8.21 -0.92 -4.37
C VAL A 55 -7.21 -1.70 -3.53
N SER A 56 -7.61 -2.86 -3.05
CA SER A 56 -6.77 -3.75 -2.25
C SER A 56 -6.56 -5.10 -2.91
N VAL A 57 -5.46 -5.76 -2.57
CA VAL A 57 -5.22 -7.17 -2.84
C VAL A 57 -4.63 -7.81 -1.59
N THR A 58 -5.12 -9.01 -1.25
CA THR A 58 -4.64 -9.80 -0.11
C THR A 58 -4.03 -11.09 -0.63
N THR A 59 -2.82 -11.44 -0.18
CA THR A 59 -2.04 -12.60 -0.62
C THR A 59 -1.82 -13.64 0.48
N SER A 60 -2.13 -13.29 1.73
CA SER A 60 -2.16 -14.22 2.86
C SER A 60 -3.10 -13.69 3.94
N PRO A 61 -3.72 -14.57 4.75
CA PRO A 61 -4.69 -14.16 5.75
C PRO A 61 -4.05 -13.36 6.90
N ALA A 62 -4.86 -12.52 7.54
CA ALA A 62 -4.56 -11.98 8.85
C ALA A 62 -4.73 -13.06 9.93
N TYR A 63 -4.15 -12.83 11.11
CA TYR A 63 -4.19 -13.77 12.22
C TYR A 63 -4.86 -13.19 13.46
N ILE A 64 -5.68 -13.99 14.12
CA ILE A 64 -6.26 -13.64 15.42
C ILE A 64 -5.17 -13.78 16.48
N LEU A 65 -4.81 -12.68 17.14
CA LEU A 65 -3.67 -12.63 18.06
C LEU A 65 -3.81 -13.61 19.25
N GLU A 66 -5.04 -13.79 19.75
CA GLU A 66 -5.31 -14.65 20.89
C GLU A 66 -5.14 -16.13 20.58
N THR A 67 -5.47 -16.54 19.37
CA THR A 67 -5.52 -17.96 18.99
C THR A 67 -4.39 -18.36 18.04
N GLY A 68 -3.79 -17.39 17.34
CA GLY A 68 -2.84 -17.63 16.25
C GLY A 68 -3.48 -18.28 15.01
N GLN A 69 -4.81 -18.33 14.95
CA GLN A 69 -5.53 -18.89 13.81
C GLN A 69 -5.75 -17.82 12.75
N PRO A 70 -5.85 -18.20 11.46
CA PRO A 70 -6.26 -17.28 10.41
C PRO A 70 -7.63 -16.65 10.74
N ALA A 71 -7.74 -15.34 10.50
CA ALA A 71 -9.00 -14.61 10.69
C ALA A 71 -10.03 -14.92 9.58
N TYR A 72 -9.55 -15.38 8.43
CA TYR A 72 -10.34 -15.81 7.28
C TYR A 72 -9.53 -16.79 6.43
N GLU A 73 -10.23 -17.54 5.56
CA GLU A 73 -9.60 -18.54 4.70
C GLU A 73 -9.12 -17.90 3.38
N LEU A 74 -7.83 -18.00 3.13
CA LEU A 74 -7.21 -17.76 1.84
C LEU A 74 -6.18 -18.87 1.60
N PRO A 75 -6.43 -19.80 0.67
CA PRO A 75 -5.54 -20.90 0.39
C PRO A 75 -4.15 -20.44 -0.07
N ASP A 76 -3.13 -21.23 0.24
CA ASP A 76 -1.77 -20.99 -0.24
C ASP A 76 -1.74 -20.95 -1.77
N GLY A 77 -1.04 -19.95 -2.32
CA GLY A 77 -0.96 -19.75 -3.78
C GLY A 77 -2.16 -19.03 -4.38
N GLU A 78 -3.10 -18.55 -3.58
CA GLU A 78 -4.20 -17.71 -4.02
C GLU A 78 -4.06 -16.28 -3.49
N MET A 79 -4.77 -15.36 -4.15
CA MET A 79 -4.91 -13.97 -3.73
C MET A 79 -6.33 -13.50 -4.00
N GLU A 80 -6.77 -12.47 -3.27
CA GLU A 80 -8.13 -11.94 -3.40
C GLU A 80 -8.10 -10.41 -3.54
N TYR A 81 -8.73 -9.91 -4.61
CA TYR A 81 -8.89 -8.47 -4.84
C TYR A 81 -10.10 -7.92 -4.09
N GLY A 82 -9.91 -6.74 -3.50
CA GLY A 82 -11.00 -6.02 -2.84
C GLY A 82 -11.39 -6.56 -1.47
N MET A 83 -10.59 -7.44 -0.87
CA MET A 83 -10.85 -7.89 0.50
C MET A 83 -10.75 -6.71 1.46
N GLY A 84 -11.72 -6.58 2.35
CA GLY A 84 -11.74 -5.57 3.39
C GLY A 84 -10.74 -5.87 4.51
N PHE A 85 -10.50 -4.87 5.35
CA PHE A 85 -9.49 -4.91 6.42
C PHE A 85 -9.74 -5.99 7.47
N ASN A 86 -11.01 -6.29 7.74
CA ASN A 86 -11.41 -7.27 8.73
C ASN A 86 -11.72 -8.63 8.11
N GLY A 87 -11.32 -8.84 6.83
CA GLY A 87 -11.61 -10.07 6.09
C GLY A 87 -12.97 -10.08 5.42
N GLU A 88 -13.58 -8.91 5.20
CA GLU A 88 -14.78 -8.81 4.37
C GLU A 88 -14.45 -9.29 2.97
N LYS A 89 -15.34 -10.12 2.41
CA LYS A 89 -15.16 -10.75 1.10
C LYS A 89 -14.82 -9.73 0.02
N GLY A 90 -13.81 -10.05 -0.78
CA GLY A 90 -13.44 -9.29 -1.97
C GLY A 90 -14.34 -9.59 -3.16
N ILE A 91 -13.96 -9.06 -4.31
CA ILE A 91 -14.71 -9.20 -5.56
C ILE A 91 -14.25 -10.38 -6.40
N GLU A 92 -13.01 -10.80 -6.24
CA GLU A 92 -12.44 -11.89 -7.04
C GLU A 92 -11.24 -12.54 -6.35
N ARG A 93 -11.24 -13.87 -6.37
CA ARG A 93 -10.14 -14.72 -5.92
C ARG A 93 -9.49 -15.39 -7.13
N THR A 94 -8.17 -15.34 -7.21
CA THR A 94 -7.37 -15.88 -8.31
C THR A 94 -6.12 -16.57 -7.78
N ALA A 95 -5.42 -17.30 -8.65
CA ALA A 95 -4.07 -17.77 -8.34
C ALA A 95 -3.12 -16.58 -8.14
N LEU A 96 -2.10 -16.77 -7.30
CA LEU A 96 -1.07 -15.77 -7.06
C LEU A 96 -0.33 -15.46 -8.36
N SER A 97 -0.25 -14.17 -8.71
CA SER A 97 0.39 -13.67 -9.92
C SER A 97 1.66 -12.90 -9.63
N ALA A 98 2.43 -12.60 -10.68
CA ALA A 98 3.61 -11.76 -10.57
C ALA A 98 3.24 -10.32 -10.15
N ALA A 99 4.14 -9.65 -9.43
CA ALA A 99 3.92 -8.30 -8.91
C ALA A 99 3.52 -7.28 -10.00
N ASP A 100 4.12 -7.38 -11.19
CA ASP A 100 3.82 -6.50 -12.32
C ASP A 100 2.38 -6.72 -12.83
N GLU A 101 1.92 -7.97 -12.94
CA GLU A 101 0.55 -8.31 -13.36
C GLU A 101 -0.51 -7.85 -12.36
N VAL A 102 -0.23 -8.03 -11.06
CA VAL A 102 -1.09 -7.53 -9.98
C VAL A 102 -1.23 -6.02 -10.08
N MET A 103 -0.12 -5.31 -10.28
CA MET A 103 -0.12 -3.85 -10.38
C MET A 103 -0.83 -3.35 -11.64
N GLU A 104 -0.63 -4.00 -12.80
CA GLU A 104 -1.35 -3.70 -14.04
C GLU A 104 -2.86 -3.76 -13.83
N ARG A 105 -3.33 -4.82 -13.18
CA ARG A 105 -4.74 -4.99 -12.89
C ARG A 105 -5.28 -3.92 -11.93
N MET A 106 -4.58 -3.64 -10.83
CA MET A 106 -5.03 -2.65 -9.85
C MET A 106 -5.05 -1.23 -10.43
N VAL A 107 -4.04 -0.86 -11.22
CA VAL A 107 -4.01 0.42 -11.93
C VAL A 107 -5.17 0.52 -12.93
N GLN A 108 -5.48 -0.56 -13.65
CA GLN A 108 -6.59 -0.57 -14.59
C GLN A 108 -7.95 -0.41 -13.88
N MET A 109 -8.16 -1.09 -12.75
CA MET A 109 -9.38 -0.94 -11.94
C MET A 109 -9.57 0.50 -11.46
N LEU A 110 -8.52 1.13 -10.94
CA LEU A 110 -8.56 2.53 -10.52
C LEU A 110 -8.78 3.48 -11.69
N TRP A 111 -8.12 3.23 -12.83
CA TRP A 111 -8.29 3.99 -14.05
C TRP A 111 -9.75 4.04 -14.49
N GLU A 112 -10.40 2.89 -14.56
CA GLU A 112 -11.79 2.76 -15.01
C GLU A 112 -12.76 3.38 -14.01
N ASP A 113 -12.57 3.16 -12.70
CA ASP A 113 -13.47 3.68 -11.67
C ASP A 113 -13.38 5.20 -11.55
N MET A 114 -12.16 5.75 -11.63
CA MET A 114 -11.94 7.21 -11.62
C MET A 114 -12.33 7.91 -12.92
N ASN A 115 -12.46 7.18 -14.03
CA ASN A 115 -12.45 7.74 -15.40
C ASN A 115 -11.26 8.69 -15.58
N LEU A 116 -10.05 8.18 -15.34
CA LEU A 116 -8.83 8.96 -15.52
C LEU A 116 -8.59 9.24 -17.00
N GLU A 117 -8.14 10.46 -17.29
CA GLU A 117 -7.77 10.88 -18.64
C GLU A 117 -6.28 11.31 -18.70
N PRO A 118 -5.60 11.11 -19.85
CA PRO A 118 -4.23 11.57 -20.02
C PRO A 118 -4.09 13.07 -19.72
N GLY A 119 -3.04 13.44 -19.03
CA GLY A 119 -2.78 14.82 -18.62
C GLY A 119 -3.27 15.19 -17.22
N GLU A 120 -4.16 14.38 -16.63
CA GLU A 120 -4.57 14.56 -15.23
C GLU A 120 -3.41 14.35 -14.26
N GLU A 121 -3.55 14.91 -13.06
CA GLU A 121 -2.54 14.86 -12.00
C GLU A 121 -3.09 14.18 -10.76
N ILE A 122 -2.36 13.17 -10.27
CA ILE A 122 -2.74 12.39 -9.09
C ILE A 122 -1.60 12.26 -8.09
N ALA A 123 -1.94 12.14 -6.82
CA ALA A 123 -1.04 11.58 -5.80
C ALA A 123 -1.29 10.07 -5.68
N VAL A 124 -0.20 9.30 -5.54
CA VAL A 124 -0.20 7.84 -5.43
C VAL A 124 0.23 7.43 -4.03
N PHE A 125 -0.58 6.63 -3.37
CA PHE A 125 -0.24 6.07 -2.07
C PHE A 125 -0.35 4.54 -2.12
N LEU A 126 0.74 3.86 -1.81
CA LEU A 126 0.79 2.41 -1.65
C LEU A 126 0.95 2.08 -0.18
N ASN A 127 -0.03 1.36 0.36
CA ASN A 127 -0.07 0.95 1.75
C ASN A 127 0.15 -0.57 1.86
N PRO A 128 1.39 -1.02 2.14
CA PRO A 128 1.66 -2.44 2.33
C PRO A 128 1.03 -2.96 3.62
N TYR A 129 0.54 -4.18 3.58
CA TYR A 129 0.13 -4.94 4.74
C TYR A 129 1.37 -5.50 5.48
N LYS A 130 1.20 -5.94 6.72
CA LYS A 130 2.34 -6.23 7.61
C LYS A 130 3.27 -7.34 7.14
N ALA A 131 2.76 -8.33 6.36
CA ALA A 131 3.61 -9.38 5.80
C ALA A 131 4.28 -8.99 4.46
N THR A 132 3.88 -7.86 3.87
CA THR A 132 4.52 -7.34 2.65
C THR A 132 5.72 -6.46 3.02
N THR A 133 6.88 -6.78 2.49
CA THR A 133 8.12 -6.09 2.81
C THR A 133 8.24 -4.72 2.15
N VAL A 134 9.10 -3.88 2.71
CA VAL A 134 9.42 -2.57 2.11
C VAL A 134 9.99 -2.71 0.71
N LEU A 135 10.83 -3.74 0.46
CA LEU A 135 11.40 -3.99 -0.86
C LEU A 135 10.33 -4.33 -1.89
N GLU A 136 9.41 -5.23 -1.57
CA GLU A 136 8.27 -5.57 -2.43
C GLU A 136 7.42 -4.34 -2.74
N SER A 137 7.17 -3.50 -1.73
CA SER A 137 6.40 -2.25 -1.90
C SER A 137 7.02 -1.30 -2.92
N TYR A 138 8.35 -1.17 -2.93
CA TYR A 138 9.02 -0.33 -3.92
C TYR A 138 9.09 -0.97 -5.31
N ILE A 139 9.13 -2.29 -5.41
CA ILE A 139 8.99 -3.00 -6.70
C ILE A 139 7.60 -2.73 -7.30
N LEU A 140 6.55 -2.83 -6.48
CA LEU A 140 5.17 -2.52 -6.86
C LEU A 140 5.01 -1.05 -7.26
N MET A 141 5.52 -0.12 -6.45
CA MET A 141 5.45 1.32 -6.76
C MET A 141 6.17 1.67 -8.06
N ARG A 142 7.33 1.08 -8.34
CA ARG A 142 8.05 1.24 -9.61
C ARG A 142 7.14 0.94 -10.80
N LYS A 143 6.49 -0.25 -10.79
CA LYS A 143 5.59 -0.66 -11.87
C LYS A 143 4.38 0.27 -11.99
N CYS A 144 3.81 0.69 -10.86
CA CYS A 144 2.70 1.65 -10.85
C CYS A 144 3.08 2.96 -11.56
N LEU A 145 4.24 3.52 -11.23
CA LEU A 145 4.71 4.78 -11.83
C LEU A 145 5.00 4.65 -13.32
N GLU A 146 5.56 3.51 -13.76
CA GLU A 146 5.78 3.20 -15.18
C GLU A 146 4.45 3.18 -15.95
N LEU A 147 3.43 2.49 -15.41
CA LEU A 147 2.11 2.41 -16.04
C LEU A 147 1.40 3.78 -16.14
N LEU A 148 1.54 4.61 -15.10
CA LEU A 148 0.98 5.96 -15.10
C LEU A 148 1.68 6.86 -16.11
N GLU A 149 3.01 6.77 -16.23
CA GLU A 149 3.77 7.49 -17.25
C GLU A 149 3.37 7.09 -18.67
N GLU A 150 3.25 5.77 -18.95
CA GLU A 150 2.78 5.23 -20.23
C GLU A 150 1.37 5.72 -20.58
N LYS A 151 0.50 5.87 -19.60
CA LYS A 151 -0.86 6.37 -19.75
C LYS A 151 -0.94 7.92 -19.80
N GLY A 152 0.18 8.62 -19.69
CA GLY A 152 0.25 10.08 -19.74
C GLY A 152 -0.31 10.78 -18.49
N ILE A 153 -0.34 10.11 -17.34
CA ILE A 153 -0.76 10.69 -16.06
C ILE A 153 0.41 11.38 -15.38
N LYS A 154 0.17 12.56 -14.82
CA LYS A 154 1.15 13.28 -14.02
C LYS A 154 1.08 12.81 -12.57
N VAL A 155 2.20 12.31 -12.06
CA VAL A 155 2.30 11.94 -10.65
C VAL A 155 2.78 13.15 -9.86
N TYR A 156 1.87 13.72 -9.06
CA TYR A 156 2.14 14.85 -8.17
C TYR A 156 3.06 14.48 -7.00
N ASP A 157 2.74 13.35 -6.38
CA ASP A 157 3.51 12.78 -5.25
C ASP A 157 3.33 11.27 -5.24
N SER A 158 4.33 10.55 -4.76
CA SER A 158 4.24 9.10 -4.53
C SER A 158 4.73 8.77 -3.13
N TYR A 159 3.93 7.99 -2.40
CA TYR A 159 4.19 7.68 -1.01
C TYR A 159 3.97 6.20 -0.71
N VAL A 160 4.91 5.59 -0.02
CA VAL A 160 4.84 4.18 0.43
C VAL A 160 4.99 4.18 1.94
N ASP A 161 3.96 3.75 2.65
CA ASP A 161 4.01 3.54 4.09
C ASP A 161 2.83 2.67 4.54
N SER A 162 2.99 1.98 5.68
CA SER A 162 1.95 1.14 6.28
C SER A 162 1.13 1.94 7.29
N LEU A 163 0.31 2.87 6.79
CA LEU A 163 -0.56 3.72 7.62
C LEU A 163 -1.82 3.01 8.08
N PHE A 164 -2.25 2.01 7.34
CA PHE A 164 -3.46 1.24 7.60
C PHE A 164 -3.08 -0.25 7.64
N PRO A 165 -2.43 -0.71 8.71
CA PRO A 165 -1.90 -2.07 8.80
C PRO A 165 -2.98 -3.10 9.13
N THR A 166 -2.84 -4.29 8.54
CA THR A 166 -3.59 -5.48 8.92
C THR A 166 -2.81 -6.31 9.95
N GLN A 167 -3.48 -7.22 10.65
CA GLN A 167 -2.83 -8.11 11.62
C GLN A 167 -2.12 -9.27 10.92
N GLY A 168 -0.92 -9.00 10.38
CA GLY A 168 -0.06 -10.02 9.78
C GLY A 168 -0.45 -10.47 8.37
N ALA A 169 -1.50 -9.92 7.76
CA ALA A 169 -1.85 -10.25 6.38
C ALA A 169 -0.76 -9.83 5.39
N GLY A 170 -0.61 -10.59 4.32
CA GLY A 170 0.13 -10.21 3.12
C GLY A 170 -0.75 -9.49 2.11
N GLY A 171 -0.14 -8.65 1.30
CA GLY A 171 -0.83 -7.84 0.31
C GLY A 171 -0.63 -6.34 0.51
N PHE A 172 -1.43 -5.56 -0.17
CA PHE A 172 -1.34 -4.10 -0.09
C PHE A 172 -2.61 -3.45 -0.63
N SER A 173 -2.77 -2.15 -0.37
CA SER A 173 -3.74 -1.31 -1.06
C SER A 173 -3.04 -0.20 -1.86
N LEU A 174 -3.62 0.13 -3.00
CA LEU A 174 -3.18 1.20 -3.89
C LEU A 174 -4.25 2.27 -3.93
N THR A 175 -3.86 3.51 -3.61
CA THR A 175 -4.75 4.67 -3.57
C THR A 175 -4.31 5.70 -4.59
N PHE A 176 -5.24 6.22 -5.37
CA PHE A 176 -5.09 7.41 -6.19
C PHE A 176 -5.95 8.55 -5.63
N LEU A 177 -5.36 9.70 -5.46
CA LEU A 177 -6.03 10.94 -5.12
C LEU A 177 -5.86 11.91 -6.30
N ARG A 178 -6.95 12.23 -7.03
CA ARG A 178 -6.91 13.27 -8.05
C ARG A 178 -6.60 14.60 -7.39
N MET A 179 -5.59 15.31 -7.87
CA MET A 179 -5.16 16.56 -7.26
C MET A 179 -6.08 17.72 -7.65
N ASP A 180 -6.46 18.52 -6.65
CA ASP A 180 -7.31 19.69 -6.81
C ASP A 180 -6.72 20.87 -6.04
N GLU A 181 -6.81 22.08 -6.59
CA GLU A 181 -6.27 23.30 -5.97
C GLU A 181 -6.89 23.58 -4.59
N ALA A 182 -8.15 23.16 -4.39
CA ALA A 182 -8.85 23.39 -3.14
C ALA A 182 -8.17 22.77 -1.90
N TYR A 183 -7.54 21.62 -2.07
CA TYR A 183 -6.87 20.93 -0.96
C TYR A 183 -5.37 20.68 -1.17
N ARG A 184 -4.80 21.02 -2.31
CA ARG A 184 -3.38 20.83 -2.64
C ARG A 184 -2.46 21.37 -1.54
N ARG A 185 -2.68 22.61 -1.12
CA ARG A 185 -1.86 23.25 -0.07
C ARG A 185 -1.90 22.52 1.28
N TYR A 186 -3.01 21.85 1.60
CA TYR A 186 -3.17 21.07 2.83
C TYR A 186 -2.55 19.67 2.68
N TYR A 187 -2.65 19.09 1.50
CA TYR A 187 -1.92 17.86 1.17
C TYR A 187 -0.41 18.05 1.31
N ASP A 188 0.14 19.20 0.93
CA ASP A 188 1.58 19.47 0.98
C ASP A 188 2.13 19.69 2.40
N GLN A 189 1.29 19.98 3.38
CA GLN A 189 1.75 20.19 4.76
C GLN A 189 2.35 18.90 5.33
N PRO A 190 3.33 19.00 6.23
CA PRO A 190 3.85 17.85 6.93
C PRO A 190 2.77 17.21 7.82
N ALA A 191 2.95 15.91 8.09
CA ALA A 191 2.18 15.19 9.07
C ALA A 191 3.15 14.55 10.07
N ASP A 192 2.87 14.68 11.36
CA ASP A 192 3.65 14.03 12.42
C ASP A 192 2.68 13.47 13.48
N SER A 193 2.45 12.17 13.38
CA SER A 193 1.68 11.40 14.34
C SER A 193 2.40 10.08 14.60
N PRO A 194 2.02 9.30 15.61
CA PRO A 194 2.67 8.02 15.89
C PRO A 194 2.74 7.05 14.71
N LEU A 195 1.73 7.08 13.83
CA LEU A 195 1.63 6.17 12.68
C LEU A 195 1.87 6.84 11.33
N PHE A 196 1.66 8.16 11.22
CA PHE A 196 1.80 8.87 9.97
C PHE A 196 2.85 9.98 10.07
N LYS A 197 4.03 9.73 9.52
CA LYS A 197 5.12 10.70 9.45
C LYS A 197 5.49 10.98 8.02
N LYS A 198 5.16 12.17 7.54
CA LYS A 198 5.45 12.61 6.18
C LYS A 198 5.98 14.04 6.22
N GLY A 199 7.14 14.27 5.63
CA GLY A 199 7.68 15.61 5.45
C GLY A 199 6.80 16.47 4.53
N LYS A 200 7.08 17.77 4.50
CA LYS A 200 6.44 18.68 3.54
C LYS A 200 6.74 18.22 2.11
N VAL A 201 5.72 18.19 1.26
CA VAL A 201 5.90 17.92 -0.17
C VAL A 201 6.61 19.10 -0.82
N VAL A 202 7.71 18.84 -1.48
CA VAL A 202 8.52 19.86 -2.15
C VAL A 202 8.63 19.52 -3.63
N HIS A 203 7.99 20.32 -4.46
CA HIS A 203 8.08 20.18 -5.91
C HIS A 203 9.35 20.86 -6.41
N LYS A 204 10.23 20.08 -7.05
CA LYS A 204 11.39 20.66 -7.72
C LYS A 204 10.90 21.36 -8.98
N THR A 205 11.17 22.65 -9.09
CA THR A 205 10.96 23.39 -10.33
C THR A 205 11.74 22.73 -11.47
N GLU A 206 11.23 22.82 -12.70
CA GLU A 206 11.85 22.20 -13.89
C GLU A 206 13.33 22.55 -14.06
N ALA A 207 13.77 23.72 -13.62
CA ALA A 207 15.18 24.13 -13.59
C ALA A 207 16.08 23.20 -12.73
N GLY A 208 15.53 22.46 -11.78
CA GLY A 208 16.24 21.48 -10.96
C GLY A 208 16.28 20.07 -11.55
N ARG A 209 15.54 19.82 -12.64
CA ARG A 209 15.50 18.51 -13.33
C ARG A 209 16.62 18.30 -14.36
N THR A 210 17.30 19.36 -14.80
CA THR A 210 18.39 19.29 -15.77
C THR A 210 19.68 18.72 -15.15
N GLY A 211 19.71 17.44 -14.81
CA GLY A 211 20.93 16.83 -14.30
C GLY A 211 20.82 15.41 -13.76
N ARG A 212 19.64 14.90 -13.51
CA ARG A 212 19.46 13.47 -13.26
C ARG A 212 18.92 12.80 -14.54
N LYS A 213 19.85 12.34 -15.39
CA LYS A 213 19.52 11.20 -16.24
C LYS A 213 18.93 10.15 -15.31
N SER A 214 17.74 9.65 -15.65
CA SER A 214 17.13 8.52 -14.96
C SER A 214 18.23 7.51 -14.64
N PHE A 215 18.45 7.17 -13.38
CA PHE A 215 19.40 6.13 -12.97
C PHE A 215 18.94 4.77 -13.50
N TYR A 216 17.70 4.68 -13.91
CA TYR A 216 17.11 3.63 -14.71
C TYR A 216 17.16 4.04 -16.19
N GLY A 217 18.38 4.03 -16.76
CA GLY A 217 18.54 3.93 -18.20
C GLY A 217 17.72 2.71 -18.64
N SER A 218 16.98 2.85 -19.74
CA SER A 218 16.20 1.79 -20.34
C SER A 218 17.06 0.53 -20.51
N THR A 219 17.10 -0.31 -19.51
CA THR A 219 17.49 -1.69 -19.68
C THR A 219 16.29 -2.35 -20.31
N LYS A 220 16.20 -2.30 -21.67
CA LYS A 220 15.41 -3.29 -22.39
C LYS A 220 15.80 -4.63 -21.78
N ARG A 221 14.85 -5.33 -21.17
CA ARG A 221 15.06 -6.75 -20.85
C ARG A 221 15.49 -7.41 -22.16
N PRO A 222 16.59 -8.19 -22.18
CA PRO A 222 16.86 -9.04 -23.33
C PRO A 222 15.61 -9.88 -23.55
N ASP A 223 15.12 -9.91 -24.78
CA ASP A 223 13.99 -10.75 -25.17
C ASP A 223 14.23 -12.18 -24.67
N ALA A 224 13.18 -12.84 -24.19
CA ALA A 224 13.25 -14.17 -23.61
C ALA A 224 13.88 -15.24 -24.52
N ALA A 225 14.03 -14.94 -25.82
CA ALA A 225 14.70 -15.79 -26.81
C ALA A 225 16.24 -15.85 -26.68
N GLU A 226 16.89 -14.90 -25.98
CA GLU A 226 18.36 -14.93 -25.81
C GLU A 226 18.83 -15.63 -24.51
N ALA A 227 17.90 -16.16 -23.70
CA ALA A 227 18.21 -16.80 -22.43
C ALA A 227 18.54 -18.32 -22.56
N GLU A 228 18.39 -18.92 -23.74
CA GLU A 228 18.62 -20.35 -23.93
C GLU A 228 20.09 -20.80 -24.04
N GLY A 229 21.04 -19.92 -23.80
CA GLY A 229 22.49 -20.21 -23.98
C GLY A 229 23.35 -20.21 -22.72
N LYS A 230 22.83 -20.03 -21.51
CA LYS A 230 23.64 -20.07 -20.28
C LYS A 230 23.50 -21.41 -19.56
N PRO A 231 24.63 -22.07 -19.20
CA PRO A 231 24.57 -23.35 -18.50
C PRO A 231 23.84 -23.18 -17.18
N ALA A 232 22.95 -24.11 -16.90
CA ALA A 232 22.19 -24.18 -15.65
C ALA A 232 23.17 -24.07 -14.47
N VAL A 233 22.91 -23.13 -13.58
CA VAL A 233 23.59 -23.06 -12.29
C VAL A 233 23.26 -24.36 -11.57
N GLN A 234 24.26 -25.22 -11.41
CA GLN A 234 24.11 -26.44 -10.62
C GLN A 234 23.66 -26.06 -9.23
N ARG A 235 22.44 -26.44 -8.89
CA ARG A 235 22.00 -26.49 -7.49
C ARG A 235 22.99 -27.38 -6.76
N ARG A 236 23.79 -26.81 -5.88
CA ARG A 236 24.55 -27.59 -4.90
C ARG A 236 23.50 -28.31 -4.05
N GLU A 237 23.40 -29.59 -4.21
CA GLU A 237 22.73 -30.46 -3.25
C GLU A 237 23.38 -30.22 -1.89
N ASN A 238 22.61 -29.75 -0.94
CA ASN A 238 23.04 -29.68 0.44
C ASN A 238 23.32 -31.10 0.91
N GLN A 239 24.60 -31.45 1.01
CA GLN A 239 25.01 -32.62 1.73
C GLN A 239 24.50 -32.50 3.18
N ASN A 240 23.78 -33.54 3.60
CA ASN A 240 23.35 -33.77 4.96
C ASN A 240 24.46 -33.43 5.95
N VAL A 241 24.31 -32.40 6.74
CA VAL A 241 25.01 -32.24 8.00
C VAL A 241 24.10 -32.84 9.06
N GLU A 242 24.32 -34.10 9.34
CA GLU A 242 23.80 -34.76 10.52
C GLU A 242 24.37 -34.07 11.77
N GLY A 243 23.50 -33.70 12.68
CA GLY A 243 23.79 -33.61 14.08
C GLY A 243 24.26 -32.27 14.61
N GLN A 244 23.39 -31.29 14.68
CA GLN A 244 23.29 -30.44 15.89
C GLN A 244 21.80 -30.10 16.10
N LYS A 245 21.20 -30.75 17.10
CA LYS A 245 19.92 -30.29 17.68
C LYS A 245 20.17 -28.92 18.27
N THR A 246 19.85 -27.86 17.57
CA THR A 246 19.58 -26.59 18.18
C THR A 246 18.24 -26.71 18.88
N ASP A 247 18.26 -26.67 20.22
CA ASP A 247 17.06 -26.52 21.02
C ASP A 247 16.28 -25.31 20.49
N SER A 248 15.24 -25.59 19.72
CA SER A 248 14.22 -24.60 19.43
C SER A 248 13.51 -24.34 20.76
N HIS A 249 13.87 -23.28 21.47
CA HIS A 249 13.09 -22.73 22.56
C HIS A 249 11.74 -22.27 22.00
N THR A 250 10.84 -23.22 21.81
CA THR A 250 9.42 -22.93 21.69
C THR A 250 9.00 -22.39 23.04
N LEU A 251 8.90 -21.05 23.14
CA LEU A 251 8.33 -20.38 24.30
C LEU A 251 6.96 -21.01 24.57
N ASN A 252 6.76 -21.54 25.76
CA ASN A 252 5.46 -22.04 26.13
C ASN A 252 4.46 -20.86 26.19
N ARG A 253 3.18 -21.16 26.08
CA ARG A 253 2.10 -20.16 26.01
C ARG A 253 2.11 -19.18 27.19
N GLU A 254 2.46 -19.62 28.38
CA GLU A 254 2.50 -18.78 29.60
C GLU A 254 3.71 -17.84 29.58
N GLU A 255 4.84 -18.29 29.08
CA GLU A 255 6.04 -17.48 28.93
C GLU A 255 5.86 -16.41 27.87
N LEU A 256 5.17 -16.74 26.76
CA LEU A 256 4.80 -15.77 25.72
C LEU A 256 3.85 -14.70 26.28
N LYS A 257 2.81 -15.11 27.02
CA LYS A 257 1.88 -14.17 27.69
C LYS A 257 2.59 -13.25 28.68
N SER A 258 3.52 -13.80 29.48
CA SER A 258 4.31 -13.03 30.44
C SER A 258 5.15 -11.95 29.73
N ARG A 259 5.83 -12.31 28.64
CA ARG A 259 6.62 -11.37 27.84
C ARG A 259 5.75 -10.30 27.16
N MET A 260 4.59 -10.69 26.63
CA MET A 260 3.65 -9.73 26.04
C MET A 260 3.08 -8.77 27.08
N ARG A 261 2.76 -9.24 28.29
CA ARG A 261 2.32 -8.40 29.41
C ARG A 261 3.40 -7.42 29.82
N TYR A 262 4.65 -7.87 29.97
CA TYR A 262 5.80 -7.02 30.28
C TYR A 262 6.01 -5.92 29.22
N VAL A 263 5.91 -6.26 27.93
CA VAL A 263 6.02 -5.27 26.83
C VAL A 263 4.87 -4.27 26.88
N ALA A 264 3.64 -4.74 27.10
CA ALA A 264 2.47 -3.87 27.22
C ALA A 264 2.58 -2.91 28.43
N GLU A 265 3.03 -3.39 29.57
CA GLU A 265 3.28 -2.57 30.76
C GLU A 265 4.36 -1.51 30.51
N LYS A 266 5.44 -1.87 29.81
CA LYS A 266 6.50 -0.92 29.45
C LYS A 266 6.07 0.14 28.44
N ILE A 267 5.13 -0.20 27.55
CA ILE A 267 4.59 0.76 26.56
C ILE A 267 3.55 1.68 27.19
N LEU A 268 2.72 1.16 28.10
CA LEU A 268 1.59 1.89 28.69
C LEU A 268 1.95 2.72 29.93
N TYR A 269 3.03 2.37 30.63
CA TYR A 269 3.42 2.95 31.92
C TYR A 269 4.88 3.41 31.97
N ASN A 270 5.45 3.83 30.83
CA ASN A 270 6.73 4.53 30.84
C ASN A 270 6.47 5.98 31.33
N ASP A 271 6.60 6.16 32.62
CA ASP A 271 6.93 7.44 33.22
C ASP A 271 8.42 7.75 33.01
#